data_434e9303465d2907ab40e45b646963d9
#
_entry.id   434e9303465d2907ab40e45b646963d9
#
_cell.length_a   1.000
_cell.length_b   1.000
_cell.length_c   1.000
_cell.angle_alpha   90.00
_cell.angle_beta   90.00
_cell.angle_gamma   90.00
#
_symmetry.space_group_name_H-M   'P 1'
#
loop_
_entity.id
_entity.type
_entity.pdbx_description
1 polymer ?
#
loop_
_entity_poly.entity_id
_entity_poly.type
_entity_poly.pdbx_seq_one_letter_code
_entity_poly.pdbx_strand_id
1 'polypeptide(L)'
;MYDVVVIGAGIAGSYTARELSRLGHSVAVMERHPEPGYKTSCTGIISRACLDMLPGSSSAIQREARSATVFSPAGNHVRIEREGTQAYILDRPSLDRLVAEQAAQMGVEYFFSTPATSLHNSDRCVHIEAEQDSRPLDLSARACVIACGTAPGLIKQIGLGGIREFAHGAQAEVTCRNTDEVEIYSGKHLAPGFFAWLVPTVRGRAKAGLLSNTNPGPAIAGFLKYLESREKIVPAAHGVNYGSIPLQPLARTYSQRTLIVGDAAGQTKPTTGGGIYFGLICAETAVRTLDESLRADDLSGRRLALYQKRWHKILKHELDIDYWAHRFYQSLTDKQVEHIFQVILRHGIHESLLTSPDITFDWHGKVILDAIKHRSLQRSLEKFKLFQPPS
;
A
#
# COMPACT_ATOMS: atom_id res chain seq x y z
N MET A 1 -25.55 -19.49 -6.21
CA MET A 1 -24.58 -18.80 -7.10
C MET A 1 -24.63 -17.31 -6.77
N TYR A 2 -23.52 -16.71 -6.46
CA TYR A 2 -23.39 -15.28 -6.13
C TYR A 2 -23.30 -14.42 -7.40
N ASP A 3 -23.58 -13.14 -7.28
CA ASP A 3 -23.22 -12.19 -8.33
C ASP A 3 -21.71 -11.98 -8.37
N VAL A 4 -21.08 -11.83 -7.20
CA VAL A 4 -19.63 -11.65 -7.10
C VAL A 4 -19.04 -12.46 -5.94
N VAL A 5 -17.92 -13.13 -6.21
CA VAL A 5 -17.04 -13.66 -5.15
C VAL A 5 -15.78 -12.81 -5.10
N VAL A 6 -15.41 -12.35 -3.91
CA VAL A 6 -14.17 -11.62 -3.64
C VAL A 6 -13.19 -12.55 -2.94
N ILE A 7 -11.96 -12.63 -3.42
CA ILE A 7 -10.89 -13.45 -2.83
C ILE A 7 -9.94 -12.55 -2.07
N GLY A 8 -9.99 -12.61 -0.74
CA GLY A 8 -9.23 -11.83 0.22
C GLY A 8 -10.07 -10.81 0.98
N ALA A 9 -10.05 -10.90 2.32
CA ALA A 9 -10.77 -10.03 3.26
C ALA A 9 -9.90 -8.87 3.81
N GLY A 10 -8.85 -8.46 3.08
CA GLY A 10 -8.15 -7.21 3.38
C GLY A 10 -9.01 -5.99 3.05
N ILE A 11 -8.53 -4.78 3.36
CA ILE A 11 -9.28 -3.52 3.18
C ILE A 11 -9.88 -3.40 1.79
N ALA A 12 -9.09 -3.61 0.72
CA ALA A 12 -9.57 -3.47 -0.65
C ALA A 12 -10.66 -4.50 -1.00
N GLY A 13 -10.52 -5.74 -0.55
CA GLY A 13 -11.51 -6.80 -0.78
C GLY A 13 -12.80 -6.56 -0.03
N SER A 14 -12.73 -6.32 1.28
CA SER A 14 -13.91 -6.06 2.12
C SER A 14 -14.63 -4.77 1.72
N TYR A 15 -13.89 -3.72 1.35
CA TYR A 15 -14.46 -2.50 0.77
C TYR A 15 -15.22 -2.79 -0.53
N THR A 16 -14.61 -3.53 -1.46
CA THR A 16 -15.25 -3.92 -2.73
C THR A 16 -16.54 -4.70 -2.48
N ALA A 17 -16.49 -5.67 -1.57
CA ALA A 17 -17.65 -6.50 -1.21
C ALA A 17 -18.78 -5.65 -0.59
N ARG A 18 -18.44 -4.76 0.36
CA ARG A 18 -19.39 -3.83 1.00
C ARG A 18 -20.12 -2.97 -0.02
N GLU A 19 -19.36 -2.33 -0.92
CA GLU A 19 -19.95 -1.41 -1.88
C GLU A 19 -20.80 -2.13 -2.95
N LEU A 20 -20.40 -3.33 -3.39
CA LEU A 20 -21.23 -4.14 -4.29
C LEU A 20 -22.51 -4.61 -3.61
N SER A 21 -22.46 -5.04 -2.35
CA SER A 21 -23.65 -5.42 -1.58
C SER A 21 -24.59 -4.23 -1.37
N ARG A 22 -24.03 -3.05 -1.09
CA ARG A 22 -24.82 -1.79 -1.00
C ARG A 22 -25.57 -1.46 -2.30
N LEU A 23 -25.07 -1.88 -3.46
CA LEU A 23 -25.71 -1.73 -4.76
C LEU A 23 -26.71 -2.86 -5.07
N GLY A 24 -26.92 -3.79 -4.15
CA GLY A 24 -27.92 -4.88 -4.24
C GLY A 24 -27.41 -6.17 -4.86
N HIS A 25 -26.10 -6.32 -5.04
CA HIS A 25 -25.52 -7.58 -5.52
C HIS A 25 -25.32 -8.58 -4.38
N SER A 26 -25.51 -9.86 -4.67
CA SER A 26 -25.17 -10.95 -3.75
C SER A 26 -23.68 -11.21 -3.78
N VAL A 27 -23.00 -11.04 -2.63
CA VAL A 27 -21.54 -11.08 -2.54
C VAL A 27 -21.07 -12.05 -1.47
N ALA A 28 -20.07 -12.86 -1.82
CA ALA A 28 -19.31 -13.66 -0.86
C ALA A 28 -17.84 -13.26 -0.85
N VAL A 29 -17.19 -13.37 0.31
CA VAL A 29 -15.75 -13.15 0.48
C VAL A 29 -15.09 -14.42 1.01
N MET A 30 -14.04 -14.87 0.34
CA MET A 30 -13.19 -15.98 0.78
C MET A 30 -11.89 -15.44 1.36
N GLU A 31 -11.56 -15.81 2.58
CA GLU A 31 -10.32 -15.42 3.26
C GLU A 31 -9.58 -16.66 3.78
N ARG A 32 -8.29 -16.75 3.47
CA ARG A 32 -7.44 -17.88 3.90
C ARG A 32 -7.13 -17.89 5.40
N HIS A 33 -7.24 -16.74 6.05
CA HIS A 33 -6.98 -16.59 7.48
C HIS A 33 -8.28 -16.70 8.29
N PRO A 34 -8.18 -16.99 9.61
CA PRO A 34 -9.35 -17.15 10.46
C PRO A 34 -10.14 -15.86 10.70
N GLU A 35 -9.52 -14.69 10.44
CA GLU A 35 -10.15 -13.39 10.64
C GLU A 35 -9.52 -12.32 9.75
N PRO A 36 -10.21 -11.22 9.46
CA PRO A 36 -9.63 -10.07 8.78
C PRO A 36 -8.52 -9.42 9.60
N GLY A 37 -7.45 -8.97 8.95
CA GLY A 37 -6.31 -8.33 9.61
C GLY A 37 -5.34 -9.29 10.31
N TYR A 38 -5.53 -10.58 10.20
CA TYR A 38 -4.64 -11.59 10.77
C TYR A 38 -3.23 -11.44 10.21
N LYS A 39 -2.23 -11.30 11.11
CA LYS A 39 -0.79 -11.13 10.75
C LYS A 39 -0.53 -9.97 9.76
N THR A 40 -1.31 -8.90 9.84
CA THR A 40 -1.10 -7.74 8.97
C THR A 40 0.23 -7.05 9.28
N SER A 41 1.13 -7.00 8.30
CA SER A 41 2.39 -6.25 8.36
C SER A 41 2.20 -4.91 7.66
N CYS A 42 1.73 -3.90 8.39
CA CYS A 42 1.52 -2.55 7.85
C CYS A 42 1.64 -1.51 8.96
N THR A 43 2.27 -0.39 8.65
CA THR A 43 2.39 0.73 9.60
C THR A 43 1.04 1.36 9.90
N GLY A 44 0.11 1.37 8.92
CA GLY A 44 -1.24 1.89 9.10
C GLY A 44 -1.34 3.41 8.96
N ILE A 45 -0.38 4.06 8.31
CA ILE A 45 -0.43 5.51 8.07
C ILE A 45 -1.29 5.79 6.85
N ILE A 46 -2.32 6.63 7.02
CA ILE A 46 -3.21 7.05 5.94
C ILE A 46 -3.49 8.56 6.00
N SER A 47 -3.90 9.13 4.87
CA SER A 47 -4.36 10.52 4.77
C SER A 47 -5.79 10.71 5.28
N ARG A 48 -6.22 11.95 5.40
CA ARG A 48 -7.61 12.32 5.61
C ARG A 48 -8.50 11.83 4.47
N ALA A 49 -8.08 12.00 3.22
CA ALA A 49 -8.85 11.54 2.05
C ALA A 49 -9.07 10.02 2.07
N CYS A 50 -8.07 9.25 2.50
CA CYS A 50 -8.21 7.82 2.67
C CYS A 50 -9.17 7.46 3.83
N LEU A 51 -9.08 8.18 4.95
CA LEU A 51 -9.96 7.99 6.10
C LEU A 51 -11.44 8.25 5.74
N ASP A 52 -11.70 9.28 4.94
CA ASP A 52 -13.05 9.66 4.51
C ASP A 52 -13.73 8.60 3.63
N MET A 53 -12.96 7.73 2.95
CA MET A 53 -13.49 6.57 2.22
C MET A 53 -13.91 5.41 3.14
N LEU A 54 -13.53 5.44 4.41
CA LEU A 54 -13.72 4.37 5.38
C LEU A 54 -14.57 4.86 6.58
N PRO A 55 -15.90 4.99 6.42
CA PRO A 55 -16.79 5.45 7.50
C PRO A 55 -16.60 4.62 8.78
N GLY A 56 -16.61 5.30 9.94
CA GLY A 56 -16.41 4.66 11.25
C GLY A 56 -14.97 4.31 11.60
N SER A 57 -14.00 4.47 10.69
CA SER A 57 -12.59 4.14 10.92
C SER A 57 -11.89 5.01 11.96
N SER A 58 -12.52 6.09 12.42
CA SER A 58 -12.01 6.91 13.54
C SER A 58 -11.77 6.10 14.82
N SER A 59 -12.54 5.03 15.04
CA SER A 59 -12.34 4.12 16.18
C SER A 59 -11.03 3.34 16.13
N ALA A 60 -10.42 3.20 14.96
CA ALA A 60 -9.13 2.54 14.77
C ALA A 60 -7.93 3.51 14.84
N ILE A 61 -8.15 4.82 15.02
CA ILE A 61 -7.08 5.81 15.09
C ILE A 61 -6.34 5.63 16.40
N GLN A 62 -5.05 5.35 16.31
CA GLN A 62 -4.13 5.30 17.45
C GLN A 62 -3.45 6.64 17.69
N ARG A 63 -3.17 7.39 16.61
CA ARG A 63 -2.47 8.69 16.69
C ARG A 63 -2.72 9.54 15.45
N GLU A 64 -2.68 10.85 15.63
CA GLU A 64 -2.61 11.85 14.57
C GLU A 64 -1.18 12.34 14.39
N ALA A 65 -0.71 12.45 13.15
CA ALA A 65 0.60 12.99 12.81
C ALA A 65 0.45 14.36 12.15
N ARG A 66 1.16 15.36 12.68
CA ARG A 66 1.24 16.74 12.17
C ARG A 66 2.60 17.05 11.59
N SER A 67 3.61 16.33 12.04
CA SER A 67 5.00 16.49 11.65
C SER A 67 5.70 15.16 11.45
N ALA A 68 6.81 15.22 10.75
CA ALA A 68 7.75 14.13 10.60
C ALA A 68 9.18 14.67 10.57
N THR A 69 10.12 13.92 11.12
CA THR A 69 11.56 14.20 10.99
C THR A 69 12.20 13.22 10.02
N VAL A 70 12.89 13.75 9.01
CA VAL A 70 13.61 12.97 8.01
C VAL A 70 15.10 13.07 8.28
N PHE A 71 15.77 11.94 8.48
CA PHE A 71 17.20 11.83 8.72
C PHE A 71 17.94 11.44 7.45
N SER A 72 19.03 12.14 7.15
CA SER A 72 19.96 11.82 6.07
C SER A 72 20.88 10.65 6.46
N PRO A 73 21.62 10.05 5.49
CA PRO A 73 22.57 8.99 5.81
C PRO A 73 23.68 9.37 6.80
N ALA A 74 24.05 10.65 6.88
CA ALA A 74 25.02 11.17 7.84
C ALA A 74 24.39 11.62 9.17
N GLY A 75 23.06 11.51 9.34
CA GLY A 75 22.35 11.89 10.55
C GLY A 75 21.94 13.36 10.64
N ASN A 76 22.16 14.15 9.57
CA ASN A 76 21.51 15.46 9.46
C ASN A 76 20.00 15.24 9.34
N HIS A 77 19.20 16.20 9.80
CA HIS A 77 17.75 16.05 9.75
C HIS A 77 17.03 17.31 9.32
N VAL A 78 15.84 17.11 8.80
CA VAL A 78 14.85 18.14 8.52
C VAL A 78 13.53 17.75 9.17
N ARG A 79 12.93 18.69 9.89
CA ARG A 79 11.58 18.52 10.43
C ARG A 79 10.58 19.11 9.45
N ILE A 80 9.62 18.32 9.08
CA ILE A 80 8.52 18.66 8.18
C ILE A 80 7.28 18.84 9.03
N GLU A 81 6.71 20.02 9.07
CA GLU A 81 5.50 20.33 9.84
C GLU A 81 4.55 21.19 9.02
N ARG A 82 3.27 20.86 9.09
CA ARG A 82 2.21 21.67 8.49
C ARG A 82 1.08 21.87 9.50
N GLU A 83 0.32 22.93 9.32
CA GLU A 83 -0.85 23.19 10.12
C GLU A 83 -1.89 22.04 9.98
N GLY A 84 -2.43 21.60 11.10
CA GLY A 84 -3.43 20.53 11.15
C GLY A 84 -2.85 19.11 11.00
N THR A 85 -3.72 18.13 11.07
CA THR A 85 -3.38 16.71 10.96
C THR A 85 -3.08 16.33 9.51
N GLN A 86 -1.87 15.83 9.25
CA GLN A 86 -1.41 15.44 7.92
C GLN A 86 -1.66 13.96 7.64
N ALA A 87 -1.59 13.12 8.67
CA ALA A 87 -1.84 11.69 8.54
C ALA A 87 -2.41 11.12 9.85
N TYR A 88 -3.02 9.95 9.72
CA TYR A 88 -3.56 9.17 10.83
C TYR A 88 -2.84 7.84 10.90
N ILE A 89 -2.41 7.44 12.09
CA ILE A 89 -1.83 6.13 12.35
C ILE A 89 -2.94 5.25 12.91
N LEU A 90 -3.25 4.17 12.21
CA LEU A 90 -4.35 3.29 12.54
C LEU A 90 -3.87 1.94 13.06
N ASP A 91 -4.69 1.33 13.92
CA ASP A 91 -4.63 -0.09 14.19
C ASP A 91 -5.21 -0.86 13.01
N ARG A 92 -4.32 -1.48 12.22
CA ARG A 92 -4.70 -2.15 10.98
C ARG A 92 -5.59 -3.38 11.20
N PRO A 93 -5.31 -4.28 12.16
CA PRO A 93 -6.23 -5.37 12.45
C PRO A 93 -7.64 -4.90 12.78
N SER A 94 -7.79 -3.87 13.60
CA SER A 94 -9.09 -3.29 13.95
C SER A 94 -9.78 -2.64 12.76
N LEU A 95 -9.03 -1.97 11.90
CA LEU A 95 -9.58 -1.38 10.67
C LEU A 95 -10.07 -2.46 9.68
N ASP A 96 -9.28 -3.50 9.46
CA ASP A 96 -9.65 -4.58 8.55
C ASP A 96 -10.92 -5.31 9.05
N ARG A 97 -11.03 -5.57 10.37
CA ARG A 97 -12.25 -6.12 11.00
C ARG A 97 -13.45 -5.19 10.84
N LEU A 98 -13.29 -3.91 11.11
CA LEU A 98 -14.37 -2.93 10.97
C LEU A 98 -14.96 -2.94 9.56
N VAL A 99 -14.12 -2.90 8.53
CA VAL A 99 -14.60 -2.86 7.14
C VAL A 99 -15.30 -4.18 6.77
N ALA A 100 -14.80 -5.31 7.24
CA ALA A 100 -15.43 -6.62 7.03
C ALA A 100 -16.77 -6.74 7.79
N GLU A 101 -16.86 -6.27 9.03
CA GLU A 101 -18.09 -6.23 9.81
C GLU A 101 -19.17 -5.36 9.13
N GLN A 102 -18.79 -4.19 8.63
CA GLN A 102 -19.69 -3.34 7.85
C GLN A 102 -20.21 -4.05 6.60
N ALA A 103 -19.34 -4.79 5.90
CA ALA A 103 -19.75 -5.56 4.74
C ALA A 103 -20.71 -6.70 5.13
N ALA A 104 -20.43 -7.42 6.21
CA ALA A 104 -21.30 -8.49 6.72
C ALA A 104 -22.69 -7.95 7.14
N GLN A 105 -22.73 -6.78 7.79
CA GLN A 105 -23.99 -6.10 8.13
C GLN A 105 -24.83 -5.72 6.90
N MET A 106 -24.21 -5.56 5.74
CA MET A 106 -24.87 -5.34 4.45
C MET A 106 -25.22 -6.62 3.70
N GLY A 107 -25.03 -7.81 4.33
CA GLY A 107 -25.42 -9.09 3.77
C GLY A 107 -24.30 -9.80 2.99
N VAL A 108 -23.04 -9.34 3.09
CA VAL A 108 -21.89 -10.07 2.54
C VAL A 108 -21.63 -11.33 3.38
N GLU A 109 -21.52 -12.48 2.72
CA GLU A 109 -21.18 -13.75 3.37
C GLU A 109 -19.66 -13.96 3.38
N TYR A 110 -19.10 -14.26 4.56
CA TYR A 110 -17.65 -14.49 4.73
C TYR A 110 -17.33 -15.96 4.99
N PHE A 111 -16.38 -16.48 4.23
CA PHE A 111 -15.77 -17.79 4.40
C PHE A 111 -14.34 -17.61 4.89
N PHE A 112 -14.14 -17.66 6.21
CA PHE A 112 -12.81 -17.58 6.83
C PHE A 112 -12.13 -18.95 6.84
N SER A 113 -10.80 -18.97 7.03
CA SER A 113 -9.97 -20.17 6.94
C SER A 113 -10.20 -20.95 5.64
N THR A 114 -10.52 -20.23 4.56
CA THR A 114 -10.93 -20.79 3.28
C THR A 114 -10.03 -20.26 2.16
N PRO A 115 -8.82 -20.84 1.98
CA PRO A 115 -7.93 -20.47 0.88
C PRO A 115 -8.52 -20.91 -0.47
N ALA A 116 -8.74 -19.97 -1.37
CA ALA A 116 -9.04 -20.28 -2.77
C ALA A 116 -7.80 -20.90 -3.44
N THR A 117 -7.96 -22.08 -4.02
CA THR A 117 -6.88 -22.88 -4.60
C THR A 117 -6.85 -22.80 -6.11
N SER A 118 -8.02 -22.71 -6.75
CA SER A 118 -8.12 -22.54 -8.20
C SER A 118 -9.27 -21.66 -8.61
N LEU A 119 -9.18 -21.13 -9.86
CA LEU A 119 -10.19 -20.28 -10.45
C LEU A 119 -10.31 -20.60 -11.93
N HIS A 120 -11.51 -20.98 -12.35
CA HIS A 120 -11.83 -21.35 -13.72
C HIS A 120 -12.99 -20.52 -14.26
N ASN A 121 -12.77 -19.84 -15.38
CA ASN A 121 -13.81 -19.08 -16.08
C ASN A 121 -14.53 -19.98 -17.08
N SER A 122 -15.85 -19.99 -17.01
CA SER A 122 -16.72 -20.50 -18.07
C SER A 122 -17.45 -19.36 -18.78
N ASP A 123 -18.23 -19.66 -19.79
CA ASP A 123 -19.05 -18.66 -20.50
C ASP A 123 -20.12 -18.04 -19.60
N ARG A 124 -20.58 -18.76 -18.58
CA ARG A 124 -21.71 -18.36 -17.73
C ARG A 124 -21.31 -17.87 -16.34
N CYS A 125 -20.23 -18.44 -15.77
CA CYS A 125 -19.82 -18.14 -14.40
C CYS A 125 -18.32 -18.35 -14.21
N VAL A 126 -17.84 -17.93 -13.04
CA VAL A 126 -16.53 -18.26 -12.49
C VAL A 126 -16.76 -19.37 -11.47
N HIS A 127 -15.96 -20.42 -11.55
CA HIS A 127 -15.87 -21.48 -10.53
C HIS A 127 -14.61 -21.26 -9.71
N ILE A 128 -14.75 -21.23 -8.40
CA ILE A 128 -13.64 -21.05 -7.45
C ILE A 128 -13.62 -22.28 -6.54
N GLU A 129 -12.53 -23.02 -6.63
CA GLU A 129 -12.24 -24.12 -5.73
C GLU A 129 -11.48 -23.63 -4.51
N ALA A 130 -11.83 -24.12 -3.36
CA ALA A 130 -11.22 -23.79 -2.09
C ALA A 130 -11.17 -25.00 -1.16
N GLU A 131 -10.52 -24.85 -0.04
CA GLU A 131 -10.50 -25.81 1.04
C GLU A 131 -10.96 -25.15 2.33
N GLN A 132 -11.91 -25.72 3.02
CA GLN A 132 -12.37 -25.30 4.34
C GLN A 132 -12.34 -26.48 5.29
N ASP A 133 -11.61 -26.36 6.40
CA ASP A 133 -11.44 -27.43 7.38
C ASP A 133 -11.02 -28.78 6.74
N SER A 134 -10.07 -28.73 5.79
CA SER A 134 -9.60 -29.88 5.00
C SER A 134 -10.70 -30.56 4.15
N ARG A 135 -11.78 -29.84 3.83
CA ARG A 135 -12.84 -30.30 2.94
C ARG A 135 -12.91 -29.40 1.70
N PRO A 136 -13.12 -30.00 0.52
CA PRO A 136 -13.34 -29.21 -0.68
C PRO A 136 -14.59 -28.31 -0.54
N LEU A 137 -14.46 -27.07 -0.96
CA LEU A 137 -15.56 -26.10 -1.06
C LEU A 137 -15.51 -25.47 -2.45
N ASP A 138 -16.63 -25.54 -3.18
CA ASP A 138 -16.75 -24.95 -4.50
C ASP A 138 -17.78 -23.82 -4.48
N LEU A 139 -17.36 -22.64 -4.90
CA LEU A 139 -18.25 -21.51 -5.09
C LEU A 139 -18.35 -21.15 -6.57
N SER A 140 -19.56 -20.73 -6.98
CA SER A 140 -19.80 -20.22 -8.31
C SER A 140 -20.36 -18.80 -8.24
N ALA A 141 -19.87 -17.91 -9.11
CA ALA A 141 -20.32 -16.54 -9.21
C ALA A 141 -20.37 -16.05 -10.66
N ARG A 142 -21.15 -15.01 -10.92
CA ARG A 142 -21.14 -14.33 -12.23
C ARG A 142 -19.82 -13.64 -12.51
N ALA A 143 -19.20 -13.07 -11.46
CA ALA A 143 -17.88 -12.43 -11.52
C ALA A 143 -17.03 -12.71 -10.28
N CYS A 144 -15.71 -12.52 -10.41
CA CYS A 144 -14.75 -12.64 -9.32
C CYS A 144 -13.89 -11.38 -9.18
N VAL A 145 -13.56 -11.02 -7.95
CA VAL A 145 -12.54 -10.00 -7.64
C VAL A 145 -11.40 -10.63 -6.87
N ILE A 146 -10.19 -10.57 -7.41
CA ILE A 146 -8.99 -11.05 -6.72
C ILE A 146 -8.37 -9.88 -5.96
N ALA A 147 -8.44 -9.91 -4.63
CA ALA A 147 -7.91 -8.92 -3.70
C ALA A 147 -7.02 -9.59 -2.62
N CYS A 148 -6.34 -10.67 -2.98
CA CYS A 148 -5.59 -11.56 -2.08
C CYS A 148 -4.18 -11.05 -1.70
N GLY A 149 -3.91 -9.77 -1.90
CA GLY A 149 -2.59 -9.19 -1.65
C GLY A 149 -1.51 -9.76 -2.58
N THR A 150 -0.31 -9.94 -2.09
CA THR A 150 0.85 -10.35 -2.90
C THR A 150 0.91 -11.86 -3.25
N ALA A 151 -0.20 -12.61 -3.13
CA ALA A 151 -0.25 -14.03 -3.46
C ALA A 151 -0.47 -14.25 -4.99
N PRO A 152 0.53 -14.70 -5.76
CA PRO A 152 0.45 -14.69 -7.23
C PRO A 152 -0.25 -15.91 -7.85
N GLY A 153 -0.61 -16.93 -7.07
CA GLY A 153 -1.04 -18.23 -7.59
C GLY A 153 -2.23 -18.14 -8.55
N LEU A 154 -3.35 -17.60 -8.09
CA LEU A 154 -4.59 -17.48 -8.86
C LEU A 154 -4.45 -16.57 -10.09
N ILE A 155 -3.67 -15.49 -9.98
CA ILE A 155 -3.45 -14.54 -11.08
C ILE A 155 -2.73 -15.22 -12.25
N LYS A 156 -1.76 -16.08 -11.97
CA LYS A 156 -1.05 -16.87 -12.98
C LYS A 156 -1.96 -17.89 -13.65
N GLN A 157 -2.85 -18.53 -12.90
CA GLN A 157 -3.80 -19.53 -13.45
C GLN A 157 -4.73 -18.94 -14.50
N ILE A 158 -5.17 -17.68 -14.32
CA ILE A 158 -6.03 -16.98 -15.29
C ILE A 158 -5.24 -16.29 -16.42
N GLY A 159 -3.95 -16.59 -16.58
CA GLY A 159 -3.12 -16.13 -17.69
C GLY A 159 -2.74 -14.64 -17.64
N LEU A 160 -2.80 -13.99 -16.47
CA LEU A 160 -2.46 -12.57 -16.33
C LEU A 160 -0.99 -12.34 -15.90
N GLY A 161 -0.20 -13.41 -15.83
CA GLY A 161 1.21 -13.34 -15.46
C GLY A 161 1.43 -13.08 -13.97
N GLY A 162 2.32 -12.17 -13.64
CA GLY A 162 2.63 -11.82 -12.25
C GLY A 162 3.42 -10.53 -12.16
N ILE A 163 3.40 -9.94 -10.99
CA ILE A 163 4.23 -8.78 -10.66
C ILE A 163 5.69 -9.25 -10.61
N ARG A 164 6.59 -8.46 -11.17
CA ARG A 164 8.01 -8.84 -11.33
C ARG A 164 8.92 -8.26 -10.25
N GLU A 165 8.59 -7.09 -9.74
CA GLU A 165 9.43 -6.36 -8.80
C GLU A 165 8.68 -6.11 -7.48
N PHE A 166 9.37 -6.40 -6.37
CA PHE A 166 8.85 -6.21 -5.02
C PHE A 166 9.88 -5.50 -4.15
N ALA A 167 9.42 -4.64 -3.26
CA ALA A 167 10.12 -4.28 -2.05
C ALA A 167 9.79 -5.29 -0.95
N HIS A 168 10.76 -5.59 -0.11
CA HIS A 168 10.60 -6.48 1.04
C HIS A 168 10.57 -5.66 2.32
N GLY A 169 9.48 -5.77 3.07
CA GLY A 169 9.28 -5.06 4.33
C GLY A 169 9.57 -5.93 5.55
N ALA A 170 10.09 -5.29 6.58
CA ALA A 170 10.17 -5.85 7.92
C ALA A 170 9.74 -4.80 8.93
N GLN A 171 8.94 -5.17 9.93
CA GLN A 171 8.44 -4.26 10.95
C GLN A 171 8.29 -4.97 12.29
N ALA A 172 8.65 -4.29 13.36
CA ALA A 172 8.47 -4.71 14.74
C ALA A 172 7.65 -3.68 15.52
N GLU A 173 6.86 -4.12 16.48
CA GLU A 173 6.31 -3.27 17.51
C GLU A 173 7.33 -3.12 18.65
N VAL A 174 7.61 -1.88 19.03
CA VAL A 174 8.64 -1.54 20.00
C VAL A 174 8.09 -0.65 21.12
N THR A 175 8.69 -0.74 22.29
CA THR A 175 8.48 0.26 23.34
C THR A 175 9.42 1.43 23.07
N CYS A 176 8.86 2.62 22.87
CA CYS A 176 9.63 3.82 22.55
C CYS A 176 9.78 4.76 23.75
N ARG A 177 10.84 5.57 23.71
CA ARG A 177 11.13 6.64 24.67
C ARG A 177 11.04 7.96 23.92
N ASN A 178 10.22 8.90 24.43
CA ASN A 178 10.18 10.30 23.95
C ASN A 178 10.08 10.48 22.43
N THR A 179 9.38 9.58 21.74
CA THR A 179 9.14 9.69 20.30
C THR A 179 7.70 10.12 20.08
N ASP A 180 7.50 11.38 19.70
CA ASP A 180 6.19 11.99 19.55
C ASP A 180 5.81 12.26 18.09
N GLU A 181 6.73 12.15 17.18
CA GLU A 181 6.50 12.34 15.75
C GLU A 181 7.05 11.18 14.92
N VAL A 182 6.62 11.12 13.66
CA VAL A 182 7.11 10.15 12.69
C VAL A 182 8.57 10.45 12.36
N GLU A 183 9.41 9.45 12.43
CA GLU A 183 10.82 9.55 12.04
C GLU A 183 11.11 8.65 10.84
N ILE A 184 11.77 9.22 9.82
CA ILE A 184 12.15 8.55 8.59
C ILE A 184 13.67 8.59 8.48
N TYR A 185 14.29 7.45 8.21
CA TYR A 185 15.74 7.30 8.15
C TYR A 185 16.16 6.84 6.76
N SER A 186 16.99 7.62 6.08
CA SER A 186 17.57 7.26 4.80
C SER A 186 18.97 6.67 4.97
N GLY A 187 19.45 5.97 3.94
CA GLY A 187 20.79 5.37 3.90
C GLY A 187 20.78 3.88 3.67
N LYS A 188 21.66 3.41 2.77
CA LYS A 188 21.77 1.99 2.39
C LYS A 188 22.22 1.10 3.53
N HIS A 189 22.92 1.67 4.52
CA HIS A 189 23.35 0.94 5.71
C HIS A 189 22.19 0.57 6.65
N LEU A 190 21.08 1.32 6.62
CA LEU A 190 19.86 1.05 7.41
C LEU A 190 18.82 0.31 6.58
N ALA A 191 18.56 0.78 5.36
CA ALA A 191 17.50 0.29 4.49
C ALA A 191 17.97 0.25 3.02
N PRO A 192 18.56 -0.87 2.55
CA PRO A 192 19.09 -0.96 1.20
C PRO A 192 18.05 -0.70 0.12
N GLY A 193 18.21 0.40 -0.62
CA GLY A 193 17.34 0.82 -1.72
C GLY A 193 16.05 1.55 -1.34
N PHE A 194 15.78 1.71 -0.04
CA PHE A 194 14.60 2.36 0.51
C PHE A 194 14.94 3.21 1.74
N PHE A 195 14.02 3.24 2.70
CA PHE A 195 14.15 3.95 3.98
C PHE A 195 13.60 3.11 5.13
N ALA A 196 14.02 3.47 6.34
CA ALA A 196 13.48 2.94 7.57
C ALA A 196 12.62 3.99 8.29
N TRP A 197 11.78 3.56 9.22
CA TRP A 197 10.89 4.43 9.98
C TRP A 197 10.76 4.03 11.44
N LEU A 198 10.48 5.03 12.27
CA LEU A 198 9.96 4.85 13.63
C LEU A 198 8.66 5.66 13.73
N VAL A 199 7.54 4.98 13.87
CA VAL A 199 6.21 5.58 13.84
C VAL A 199 5.54 5.36 15.20
N PRO A 200 5.37 6.40 16.01
CA PRO A 200 4.67 6.29 17.28
C PRO A 200 3.20 5.92 17.05
N THR A 201 2.70 5.03 17.90
CA THR A 201 1.31 4.59 17.91
C THR A 201 0.61 5.09 19.18
N VAL A 202 0.18 4.21 20.06
CA VAL A 202 -0.30 4.59 21.38
C VAL A 202 0.87 5.02 22.28
N ARG A 203 0.56 5.70 23.37
CA ARG A 203 1.60 6.24 24.29
C ARG A 203 2.63 5.17 24.69
N GLY A 204 3.91 5.47 24.50
CA GLY A 204 5.03 4.59 24.84
C GLY A 204 5.25 3.42 23.87
N ARG A 205 4.50 3.35 22.76
CA ARG A 205 4.63 2.31 21.72
C ARG A 205 4.89 2.93 20.36
N ALA A 206 5.63 2.22 19.53
CA ALA A 206 5.89 2.60 18.14
C ALA A 206 6.03 1.37 17.26
N LYS A 207 5.92 1.59 15.95
CA LYS A 207 6.27 0.62 14.90
C LYS A 207 7.61 1.05 14.30
N ALA A 208 8.64 0.21 14.47
CA ALA A 208 9.94 0.37 13.82
C ALA A 208 10.00 -0.57 12.62
N GLY A 209 10.31 -0.05 11.45
CA GLY A 209 10.30 -0.87 10.24
C GLY A 209 11.17 -0.30 9.14
N LEU A 210 11.30 -1.05 8.07
CA LEU A 210 11.97 -0.65 6.85
C LEU A 210 11.41 -1.36 5.63
N LEU A 211 11.68 -0.77 4.46
CA LEU A 211 11.63 -1.46 3.17
C LEU A 211 13.05 -1.69 2.67
N SER A 212 13.23 -2.75 1.91
CA SER A 212 14.50 -3.12 1.30
C SER A 212 14.29 -3.79 -0.05
N ASN A 213 15.25 -3.65 -0.95
CA ASN A 213 15.30 -4.39 -2.21
C ASN A 213 16.00 -5.77 -2.08
N THR A 214 16.47 -6.09 -0.88
CA THR A 214 17.13 -7.37 -0.54
C THR A 214 16.42 -7.98 0.68
N ASN A 215 16.98 -9.07 1.23
CA ASN A 215 16.47 -9.67 2.47
C ASN A 215 16.42 -8.62 3.60
N PRO A 216 15.24 -8.27 4.14
CA PRO A 216 15.11 -7.24 5.15
C PRO A 216 15.52 -7.69 6.56
N GLY A 217 15.72 -9.00 6.80
CA GLY A 217 16.02 -9.53 8.13
C GLY A 217 17.29 -8.97 8.76
N PRO A 218 18.46 -8.99 8.10
CA PRO A 218 19.67 -8.36 8.64
C PRO A 218 19.52 -6.83 8.81
N ALA A 219 18.83 -6.17 7.89
CA ALA A 219 18.63 -4.72 7.93
C ALA A 219 17.76 -4.30 9.13
N ILE A 220 16.62 -4.99 9.39
CA ILE A 220 15.77 -4.66 10.53
C ILE A 220 16.47 -4.92 11.86
N ALA A 221 17.26 -5.99 11.97
CA ALA A 221 18.05 -6.26 13.16
C ALA A 221 19.10 -5.15 13.42
N GLY A 222 19.75 -4.65 12.37
CA GLY A 222 20.68 -3.52 12.44
C GLY A 222 19.98 -2.23 12.81
N PHE A 223 18.81 -1.97 12.24
CA PHE A 223 18.04 -0.76 12.52
C PHE A 223 17.52 -0.73 13.96
N LEU A 224 17.02 -1.84 14.50
CA LEU A 224 16.60 -1.92 15.90
C LEU A 224 17.77 -1.62 16.85
N LYS A 225 18.96 -2.21 16.62
CA LYS A 225 20.17 -1.90 17.38
C LYS A 225 20.58 -0.42 17.27
N TYR A 226 20.44 0.17 16.07
CA TYR A 226 20.69 1.60 15.88
C TYR A 226 19.75 2.44 16.74
N LEU A 227 18.45 2.14 16.76
CA LEU A 227 17.48 2.86 17.58
C LEU A 227 17.73 2.67 19.08
N GLU A 228 18.14 1.48 19.52
CA GLU A 228 18.56 1.19 20.89
C GLU A 228 19.78 2.04 21.31
N SER A 229 20.82 2.10 20.44
CA SER A 229 22.03 2.89 20.68
C SER A 229 21.78 4.39 20.76
N ARG A 230 20.66 4.85 20.18
CA ARG A 230 20.19 6.25 20.25
C ARG A 230 19.15 6.48 21.35
N GLU A 231 18.93 5.48 22.20
CA GLU A 231 17.94 5.54 23.29
C GLU A 231 16.51 5.85 22.83
N LYS A 232 16.19 5.61 21.53
CA LYS A 232 14.86 5.83 20.97
C LYS A 232 13.87 4.75 21.39
N ILE A 233 14.35 3.51 21.54
CA ILE A 233 13.55 2.36 21.96
C ILE A 233 14.19 1.66 23.14
N VAL A 234 13.39 0.86 23.85
CA VAL A 234 13.86 0.04 24.96
C VAL A 234 14.42 -1.26 24.38
N PRO A 235 15.65 -1.67 24.75
CA PRO A 235 16.20 -2.95 24.35
C PRO A 235 15.31 -4.12 24.78
N ALA A 236 14.90 -4.94 23.83
CA ALA A 236 14.09 -6.14 24.07
C ALA A 236 14.16 -7.09 22.88
N ALA A 237 13.72 -8.33 23.07
CA ALA A 237 13.43 -9.22 21.94
C ALA A 237 12.12 -8.75 21.28
N HIS A 238 12.20 -8.41 19.98
CA HIS A 238 11.06 -7.95 19.21
C HIS A 238 10.61 -9.03 18.21
N GLY A 239 9.30 -9.30 18.18
CA GLY A 239 8.70 -10.06 17.10
C GLY A 239 8.70 -9.23 15.81
N VAL A 240 9.28 -9.77 14.74
CA VAL A 240 9.34 -9.09 13.44
C VAL A 240 8.33 -9.71 12.48
N ASN A 241 7.50 -8.87 11.89
CA ASN A 241 6.59 -9.22 10.82
C ASN A 241 7.21 -8.85 9.47
N TYR A 242 7.06 -9.74 8.49
CA TYR A 242 7.59 -9.56 7.15
C TYR A 242 6.46 -9.42 6.14
N GLY A 243 6.69 -8.66 5.09
CA GLY A 243 5.77 -8.47 3.99
C GLY A 243 6.49 -8.12 2.69
N SER A 244 5.75 -8.15 1.59
CA SER A 244 6.25 -7.68 0.30
C SER A 244 5.28 -6.67 -0.28
N ILE A 245 5.80 -5.68 -0.98
CA ILE A 245 5.05 -4.60 -1.60
C ILE A 245 5.38 -4.61 -3.09
N PRO A 246 4.39 -4.69 -3.97
CA PRO A 246 4.63 -4.64 -5.41
C PRO A 246 5.07 -3.23 -5.81
N LEU A 247 6.06 -3.15 -6.69
CA LEU A 247 6.61 -1.88 -7.17
C LEU A 247 6.06 -1.46 -8.54
N GLN A 248 5.39 -2.36 -9.23
CA GLN A 248 4.75 -2.09 -10.52
C GLN A 248 3.40 -2.79 -10.61
N PRO A 249 2.43 -2.17 -11.28
CA PRO A 249 1.16 -2.84 -11.54
C PRO A 249 1.32 -3.99 -12.55
N LEU A 250 0.38 -4.93 -12.48
CA LEU A 250 0.21 -5.93 -13.53
C LEU A 250 -0.03 -5.24 -14.87
N ALA A 251 0.48 -5.82 -15.95
CA ALA A 251 0.25 -5.33 -17.31
C ALA A 251 -1.26 -5.34 -17.65
N ARG A 252 -2.00 -6.28 -17.07
CA ARG A 252 -3.45 -6.39 -17.24
C ARG A 252 -4.09 -6.80 -15.90
N THR A 253 -5.06 -6.00 -15.42
CA THR A 253 -5.75 -6.16 -14.14
C THR A 253 -7.18 -6.67 -14.28
N TYR A 254 -7.49 -7.29 -15.42
CA TYR A 254 -8.80 -7.84 -15.72
C TYR A 254 -8.70 -9.06 -16.68
N SER A 255 -9.69 -9.92 -16.63
CA SER A 255 -9.95 -10.94 -17.66
C SER A 255 -11.46 -11.08 -17.84
N GLN A 256 -11.91 -12.08 -18.60
CA GLN A 256 -13.34 -12.43 -18.63
C GLN A 256 -13.81 -12.72 -17.20
N ARG A 257 -14.91 -12.08 -16.75
CA ARG A 257 -15.54 -12.24 -15.42
C ARG A 257 -14.65 -11.93 -14.21
N THR A 258 -13.43 -11.44 -14.38
CA THR A 258 -12.49 -11.30 -13.26
C THR A 258 -11.80 -9.93 -13.29
N LEU A 259 -11.76 -9.27 -12.11
CA LEU A 259 -10.96 -8.07 -11.85
C LEU A 259 -9.92 -8.36 -10.75
N ILE A 260 -8.80 -7.62 -10.78
CA ILE A 260 -7.76 -7.70 -9.76
C ILE A 260 -7.60 -6.31 -9.12
N VAL A 261 -7.56 -6.25 -7.79
CA VAL A 261 -7.59 -4.99 -7.02
C VAL A 261 -6.51 -4.97 -5.93
N GLY A 262 -6.01 -3.79 -5.61
CA GLY A 262 -5.05 -3.56 -4.53
C GLY A 262 -3.66 -4.13 -4.83
N ASP A 263 -2.98 -4.63 -3.79
CA ASP A 263 -1.61 -5.17 -3.92
C ASP A 263 -1.54 -6.35 -4.91
N ALA A 264 -2.63 -7.11 -5.03
CA ALA A 264 -2.73 -8.19 -6.02
C ALA A 264 -2.59 -7.67 -7.45
N ALA A 265 -3.04 -6.44 -7.72
CA ALA A 265 -2.89 -5.75 -9.00
C ALA A 265 -1.63 -4.89 -9.10
N GLY A 266 -0.87 -4.73 -8.02
CA GLY A 266 0.28 -3.83 -7.93
C GLY A 266 -0.09 -2.34 -7.83
N GLN A 267 -1.24 -2.03 -7.25
CA GLN A 267 -1.76 -0.67 -7.13
C GLN A 267 -1.26 0.00 -5.84
N THR A 268 0.05 0.09 -5.71
CA THR A 268 0.76 0.65 -4.55
C THR A 268 1.76 1.71 -4.98
N LYS A 269 2.07 2.65 -4.11
CA LYS A 269 3.08 3.70 -4.35
C LYS A 269 4.50 3.12 -4.28
N PRO A 270 5.29 3.09 -5.35
CA PRO A 270 6.65 2.56 -5.34
C PRO A 270 7.60 3.32 -4.41
N THR A 271 7.35 4.60 -4.18
CA THR A 271 8.19 5.46 -3.33
C THR A 271 8.09 5.13 -1.85
N THR A 272 6.88 4.90 -1.34
CA THR A 272 6.60 4.77 0.10
C THR A 272 6.02 3.41 0.50
N GLY A 273 5.61 2.59 -0.46
CA GLY A 273 4.91 1.34 -0.19
C GLY A 273 3.46 1.52 0.26
N GLY A 274 2.91 2.73 0.17
CA GLY A 274 1.54 3.03 0.56
C GLY A 274 0.52 2.48 -0.44
N GLY A 275 -0.21 1.42 -0.06
CA GLY A 275 -1.19 0.74 -0.93
C GLY A 275 -2.65 0.97 -0.56
N ILE A 276 -2.98 1.43 0.67
CA ILE A 276 -4.37 1.47 1.15
C ILE A 276 -5.21 2.42 0.29
N TYR A 277 -4.80 3.67 0.15
CA TYR A 277 -5.57 4.69 -0.58
C TYR A 277 -5.71 4.36 -2.07
N PHE A 278 -4.62 3.97 -2.72
CA PHE A 278 -4.67 3.59 -4.13
C PHE A 278 -5.47 2.30 -4.36
N GLY A 279 -5.36 1.35 -3.44
CA GLY A 279 -6.20 0.15 -3.44
C GLY A 279 -7.68 0.47 -3.33
N LEU A 280 -8.07 1.44 -2.48
CA LEU A 280 -9.47 1.89 -2.33
C LEU A 280 -9.98 2.62 -3.57
N ILE A 281 -9.21 3.52 -4.18
CA ILE A 281 -9.57 4.18 -5.45
C ILE A 281 -9.83 3.13 -6.55
N CYS A 282 -8.96 2.12 -6.62
CA CYS A 282 -9.12 1.04 -7.58
C CYS A 282 -10.30 0.12 -7.23
N ALA A 283 -10.56 -0.14 -5.95
CA ALA A 283 -11.73 -0.87 -5.49
C ALA A 283 -13.03 -0.17 -5.87
N GLU A 284 -13.15 1.13 -5.64
CA GLU A 284 -14.29 1.93 -6.07
C GLU A 284 -14.50 1.88 -7.60
N THR A 285 -13.40 1.97 -8.34
CA THR A 285 -13.43 1.84 -9.80
C THR A 285 -13.87 0.45 -10.25
N ALA A 286 -13.46 -0.61 -9.54
CA ALA A 286 -13.87 -1.98 -9.79
C ALA A 286 -15.35 -2.18 -9.48
N VAL A 287 -15.84 -1.68 -8.35
CA VAL A 287 -17.25 -1.68 -7.96
C VAL A 287 -18.12 -1.07 -9.04
N ARG A 288 -17.80 0.15 -9.46
CA ARG A 288 -18.54 0.84 -10.53
C ARG A 288 -18.55 0.04 -11.83
N THR A 289 -17.40 -0.53 -12.22
CA THR A 289 -17.30 -1.28 -13.47
C THR A 289 -18.08 -2.59 -13.40
N LEU A 290 -18.04 -3.29 -12.26
CA LEU A 290 -18.80 -4.53 -12.07
C LEU A 290 -20.30 -4.28 -11.99
N ASP A 291 -20.77 -3.25 -11.27
CA ASP A 291 -22.18 -2.91 -11.22
C ASP A 291 -22.75 -2.64 -12.62
N GLU A 292 -22.09 -1.78 -13.40
CA GLU A 292 -22.48 -1.51 -14.79
C GLU A 292 -22.46 -2.77 -15.67
N SER A 293 -21.51 -3.69 -15.44
CA SER A 293 -21.35 -4.90 -16.24
C SER A 293 -22.36 -5.99 -15.87
N LEU A 294 -22.65 -6.15 -14.58
CA LEU A 294 -23.63 -7.10 -14.05
C LEU A 294 -25.04 -6.71 -14.47
N ARG A 295 -25.39 -5.42 -14.42
CA ARG A 295 -26.68 -4.90 -14.89
C ARG A 295 -26.87 -5.06 -16.40
N ALA A 296 -25.79 -4.94 -17.18
CA ALA A 296 -25.80 -5.12 -18.62
C ALA A 296 -25.69 -6.59 -19.06
N ASP A 297 -25.49 -7.50 -18.11
CA ASP A 297 -25.17 -8.92 -18.31
C ASP A 297 -23.98 -9.15 -19.27
N ASP A 298 -23.03 -8.20 -19.29
CA ASP A 298 -21.80 -8.27 -20.12
C ASP A 298 -20.57 -8.24 -19.20
N LEU A 299 -20.01 -9.42 -18.93
CA LEU A 299 -18.80 -9.65 -18.13
C LEU A 299 -17.63 -10.10 -19.01
N SER A 300 -17.69 -9.81 -20.31
CA SER A 300 -16.59 -10.08 -21.23
C SER A 300 -15.32 -9.31 -20.85
N GLY A 301 -14.16 -9.85 -21.21
CA GLY A 301 -12.89 -9.16 -21.01
C GLY A 301 -12.85 -7.79 -21.72
N ARG A 302 -13.55 -7.64 -22.84
CA ARG A 302 -13.69 -6.35 -23.55
C ARG A 302 -14.42 -5.31 -22.68
N ARG A 303 -15.49 -5.70 -22.00
CA ARG A 303 -16.27 -4.83 -21.12
C ARG A 303 -15.45 -4.50 -19.85
N LEU A 304 -14.85 -5.50 -19.22
CA LEU A 304 -14.07 -5.34 -18.01
C LEU A 304 -12.75 -4.58 -18.22
N ALA A 305 -12.26 -4.44 -19.45
CA ALA A 305 -11.15 -3.54 -19.79
C ALA A 305 -11.39 -2.08 -19.39
N LEU A 306 -12.66 -1.67 -19.23
CA LEU A 306 -13.03 -0.33 -18.75
C LEU A 306 -12.48 -0.06 -17.33
N TYR A 307 -12.41 -1.08 -16.47
CA TYR A 307 -11.79 -0.97 -15.16
C TYR A 307 -10.35 -0.46 -15.27
N GLN A 308 -9.52 -1.13 -16.07
CA GLN A 308 -8.12 -0.71 -16.24
C GLN A 308 -8.01 0.68 -16.85
N LYS A 309 -8.81 1.01 -17.86
CA LYS A 309 -8.82 2.36 -18.45
C LYS A 309 -9.16 3.43 -17.43
N ARG A 310 -10.11 3.17 -16.54
CA ARG A 310 -10.56 4.11 -15.51
C ARG A 310 -9.48 4.35 -14.46
N TRP A 311 -8.94 3.30 -13.85
CA TRP A 311 -7.93 3.49 -12.83
C TRP A 311 -6.59 3.99 -13.41
N HIS A 312 -6.22 3.62 -14.64
CA HIS A 312 -5.07 4.21 -15.34
C HIS A 312 -5.21 5.73 -15.49
N LYS A 313 -6.40 6.22 -15.84
CA LYS A 313 -6.65 7.66 -15.95
C LYS A 313 -6.39 8.41 -14.64
N ILE A 314 -6.59 7.75 -13.50
CA ILE A 314 -6.43 8.36 -12.18
C ILE A 314 -4.98 8.21 -11.69
N LEU A 315 -4.42 6.99 -11.75
CA LEU A 315 -3.20 6.64 -11.01
C LEU A 315 -1.96 6.41 -11.87
N LYS A 316 -2.10 6.13 -13.19
CA LYS A 316 -0.96 5.66 -13.97
C LYS A 316 0.20 6.66 -14.00
N HIS A 317 -0.10 7.93 -14.20
CA HIS A 317 0.93 8.98 -14.24
C HIS A 317 1.67 9.10 -12.89
N GLU A 318 0.94 9.04 -11.79
CA GLU A 318 1.52 9.09 -10.44
C GLU A 318 2.42 7.88 -10.18
N LEU A 319 1.92 6.67 -10.50
CA LEU A 319 2.69 5.43 -10.34
C LEU A 319 3.96 5.40 -11.20
N ASP A 320 3.91 5.95 -12.41
CA ASP A 320 5.07 6.02 -13.31
C ASP A 320 6.14 6.97 -12.73
N ILE A 321 5.75 8.14 -12.21
CA ILE A 321 6.67 9.08 -11.56
C ILE A 321 7.26 8.47 -10.28
N ASP A 322 6.41 7.89 -9.43
CA ASP A 322 6.83 7.26 -8.19
C ASP A 322 7.82 6.11 -8.44
N TYR A 323 7.56 5.28 -9.46
CA TYR A 323 8.47 4.20 -9.84
C TYR A 323 9.81 4.74 -10.34
N TRP A 324 9.78 5.78 -11.20
CA TRP A 324 10.99 6.45 -11.65
C TRP A 324 11.78 7.05 -10.47
N ALA A 325 11.11 7.74 -9.56
CA ALA A 325 11.75 8.35 -8.39
C ALA A 325 12.39 7.29 -7.47
N HIS A 326 11.70 6.16 -7.26
CA HIS A 326 12.25 5.02 -6.53
C HIS A 326 13.51 4.46 -7.21
N ARG A 327 13.47 4.20 -8.52
CA ARG A 327 14.62 3.70 -9.28
C ARG A 327 15.80 4.67 -9.23
N PHE A 328 15.50 5.97 -9.33
CA PHE A 328 16.52 7.00 -9.18
C PHE A 328 17.14 6.97 -7.78
N TYR A 329 16.34 7.00 -6.73
CA TYR A 329 16.83 6.94 -5.34
C TYR A 329 17.69 5.68 -5.10
N GLN A 330 17.25 4.54 -5.56
CA GLN A 330 17.96 3.26 -5.44
C GLN A 330 19.36 3.29 -6.09
N SER A 331 19.53 4.05 -7.18
CA SER A 331 20.80 4.18 -7.89
C SER A 331 21.84 5.04 -7.15
N LEU A 332 21.38 5.93 -6.26
CA LEU A 332 22.26 6.86 -5.53
C LEU A 332 23.09 6.14 -4.46
N THR A 333 24.30 6.63 -4.24
CA THR A 333 25.11 6.31 -3.06
C THR A 333 24.70 7.16 -1.86
N ASP A 334 25.03 6.72 -0.63
CA ASP A 334 24.74 7.50 0.58
C ASP A 334 25.38 8.90 0.54
N LYS A 335 26.56 9.05 -0.06
CA LYS A 335 27.20 10.38 -0.27
C LYS A 335 26.39 11.28 -1.19
N GLN A 336 25.77 10.72 -2.23
CA GLN A 336 24.93 11.50 -3.15
C GLN A 336 23.60 11.86 -2.50
N VAL A 337 22.98 10.94 -1.75
CA VAL A 337 21.78 11.22 -0.95
C VAL A 337 22.06 12.33 0.06
N GLU A 338 23.18 12.25 0.78
CA GLU A 338 23.60 13.28 1.72
C GLU A 338 23.80 14.65 1.03
N HIS A 339 24.45 14.66 -0.13
CA HIS A 339 24.62 15.89 -0.90
C HIS A 339 23.28 16.52 -1.32
N ILE A 340 22.34 15.72 -1.83
CA ILE A 340 20.98 16.17 -2.18
C ILE A 340 20.30 16.75 -0.95
N PHE A 341 20.40 16.08 0.18
CA PHE A 341 19.79 16.50 1.44
C PHE A 341 20.34 17.88 1.89
N GLN A 342 21.65 18.07 1.82
CA GLN A 342 22.28 19.35 2.13
C GLN A 342 21.88 20.47 1.16
N VAL A 343 21.71 20.18 -0.12
CA VAL A 343 21.20 21.15 -1.11
C VAL A 343 19.79 21.57 -0.76
N ILE A 344 18.91 20.59 -0.40
CA ILE A 344 17.53 20.85 0.01
C ILE A 344 17.51 21.78 1.25
N LEU A 345 18.32 21.50 2.26
CA LEU A 345 18.41 22.33 3.47
C LEU A 345 18.95 23.72 3.18
N ARG A 346 20.08 23.80 2.47
CA ARG A 346 20.76 25.08 2.20
C ARG A 346 19.91 26.07 1.43
N HIS A 347 19.08 25.58 0.52
CA HIS A 347 18.25 26.41 -0.36
C HIS A 347 16.79 26.51 0.10
N GLY A 348 16.44 25.99 1.28
CA GLY A 348 15.07 26.03 1.79
C GLY A 348 14.03 25.37 0.88
N ILE A 349 14.46 24.37 0.05
CA ILE A 349 13.56 23.73 -0.92
C ILE A 349 12.40 23.05 -0.19
N HIS A 350 12.65 22.41 0.95
CA HIS A 350 11.63 21.79 1.78
C HIS A 350 10.58 22.80 2.26
N GLU A 351 10.96 24.02 2.65
CA GLU A 351 10.04 25.06 3.09
C GLU A 351 9.11 25.50 1.95
N SER A 352 9.69 25.73 0.76
CA SER A 352 8.90 26.11 -0.41
C SER A 352 7.93 25.03 -0.85
N LEU A 353 8.32 23.75 -0.73
CA LEU A 353 7.44 22.64 -0.99
C LEU A 353 6.32 22.56 0.05
N LEU A 354 6.61 22.70 1.33
CA LEU A 354 5.62 22.63 2.41
C LEU A 354 4.52 23.69 2.34
N THR A 355 4.82 24.85 1.77
CA THR A 355 3.84 25.93 1.57
C THR A 355 2.96 25.73 0.34
N SER A 356 3.27 24.77 -0.53
CA SER A 356 2.47 24.48 -1.73
C SER A 356 1.13 23.82 -1.34
N PRO A 357 -0.01 24.35 -1.82
CA PRO A 357 -1.32 23.76 -1.59
C PRO A 357 -1.51 22.41 -2.29
N ASP A 358 -0.69 22.13 -3.30
CA ASP A 358 -0.77 20.93 -4.11
C ASP A 358 -0.10 19.70 -3.45
N ILE A 359 0.64 19.91 -2.36
CA ILE A 359 1.25 18.81 -1.63
C ILE A 359 0.21 18.13 -0.75
N THR A 360 -0.05 16.89 -1.06
CA THR A 360 -0.89 16.02 -0.24
C THR A 360 -0.11 14.78 0.19
N PHE A 361 -0.60 14.12 1.22
CA PHE A 361 0.05 12.91 1.73
C PHE A 361 0.05 11.75 0.72
N ASP A 362 -0.92 11.72 -0.18
CA ASP A 362 -1.10 10.58 -1.10
C ASP A 362 -0.50 10.79 -2.49
N TRP A 363 -0.30 12.04 -2.92
CA TRP A 363 0.15 12.38 -4.27
C TRP A 363 1.53 13.02 -4.23
N HIS A 364 2.54 12.26 -4.62
CA HIS A 364 3.95 12.66 -4.54
C HIS A 364 4.52 13.14 -5.87
N GLY A 365 3.93 12.73 -6.99
CA GLY A 365 4.48 12.98 -8.32
C GLY A 365 4.73 14.45 -8.60
N LYS A 366 3.76 15.32 -8.30
CA LYS A 366 3.94 16.78 -8.49
C LYS A 366 5.07 17.33 -7.63
N VAL A 367 5.13 16.93 -6.36
CA VAL A 367 6.19 17.37 -5.42
C VAL A 367 7.56 16.96 -5.91
N ILE A 368 7.71 15.73 -6.38
CA ILE A 368 8.95 15.19 -6.94
C ILE A 368 9.36 16.00 -8.16
N LEU A 369 8.45 16.25 -9.09
CA LEU A 369 8.72 17.00 -10.31
C LEU A 369 9.09 18.46 -10.01
N ASP A 370 8.39 19.11 -9.06
CA ASP A 370 8.67 20.51 -8.69
C ASP A 370 10.01 20.62 -7.94
N ALA A 371 10.34 19.68 -7.08
CA ALA A 371 11.65 19.62 -6.43
C ALA A 371 12.77 19.51 -7.46
N ILE A 372 12.62 18.63 -8.46
CA ILE A 372 13.62 18.41 -9.51
C ILE A 372 13.80 19.64 -10.39
N LYS A 373 12.76 20.42 -10.67
CA LYS A 373 12.82 21.68 -11.44
C LYS A 373 13.54 22.81 -10.71
N HIS A 374 13.75 22.69 -9.39
CA HIS A 374 14.48 23.70 -8.64
C HIS A 374 15.93 23.77 -9.13
N ARG A 375 16.37 24.95 -9.61
CA ARG A 375 17.67 25.15 -10.30
C ARG A 375 18.87 24.61 -9.53
N SER A 376 18.90 24.77 -8.20
CA SER A 376 20.01 24.29 -7.37
C SER A 376 20.05 22.78 -7.29
N LEU A 377 18.89 22.12 -7.21
CA LEU A 377 18.79 20.67 -7.20
C LEU A 377 19.10 20.09 -8.57
N GLN A 378 18.55 20.68 -9.65
CA GLN A 378 18.83 20.26 -11.02
C GLN A 378 20.32 20.25 -11.33
N ARG A 379 21.04 21.36 -11.04
CA ARG A 379 22.51 21.44 -11.21
C ARG A 379 23.27 20.38 -10.42
N SER A 380 22.78 20.02 -9.24
CA SER A 380 23.38 18.96 -8.43
C SER A 380 23.15 17.58 -9.01
N LEU A 381 21.96 17.32 -9.54
CA LEU A 381 21.58 16.04 -10.16
C LEU A 381 22.30 15.81 -11.49
N GLU A 382 22.48 16.84 -12.31
CA GLU A 382 23.23 16.79 -13.58
C GLU A 382 24.69 16.32 -13.37
N LYS A 383 25.32 16.69 -12.24
CA LYS A 383 26.67 16.25 -11.90
C LYS A 383 26.77 14.74 -11.69
N PHE A 384 25.66 14.05 -11.35
CA PHE A 384 25.66 12.63 -11.11
C PHE A 384 25.55 11.77 -12.39
N LYS A 385 25.38 12.39 -13.58
CA LYS A 385 25.23 11.72 -14.90
C LYS A 385 24.14 10.64 -14.96
N LEU A 386 23.24 10.62 -13.97
CA LEU A 386 22.20 9.58 -13.80
C LEU A 386 20.80 10.10 -14.09
N PHE A 387 20.68 11.40 -14.41
CA PHE A 387 19.40 12.09 -14.45
C PHE A 387 18.80 12.10 -15.86
N GLN A 388 17.76 11.31 -16.06
CA GLN A 388 16.79 11.46 -17.15
C GLN A 388 15.39 11.48 -16.54
N PRO A 389 14.74 12.65 -16.41
CA PRO A 389 13.38 12.72 -15.90
C PRO A 389 12.41 12.01 -16.85
N PRO A 390 11.27 11.49 -16.33
CA PRO A 390 10.20 11.00 -17.19
C PRO A 390 9.67 12.12 -18.07
N SER A 391 9.39 11.81 -19.32
CA SER A 391 8.83 12.73 -20.32
C SER A 391 7.38 13.08 -20.00
#